data_ac4907e6b9841e6bbfd375b131a93050
#
_entry.id   ac4907e6b9841e6bbfd375b131a93050
#
_cell.length_a   1.000
_cell.length_b   1.000
_cell.length_c   1.000
_cell.angle_alpha   90.00
_cell.angle_beta   90.00
_cell.angle_gamma   90.00
#
_symmetry.space_group_name_H-M   'P 1'
#
loop_
_entity.id
_entity.type
_entity.pdbx_description
1 polymer ?
#
loop_
_entity_poly.entity_id
_entity_poly.type
_entity_poly.pdbx_seq_one_letter_code
_entity_poly.pdbx_strand_id
1 'polypeptide(L)'
;MKTTITLITAMLLLLTTGEDALRAQTDVPPAGARYGVKSAIIKKSFYGPGGDREITIYIDDYGAREAEEDRMGKHQSLRIRNEKDKTEVVVDFSERTVNIGGWESKRQINYRHLKLGELERYGLTEAGTKVLLGKTCRVYKQNTWLKSYMVTVTHYVWEGINLKSDLKYDEVPGWEEREEVKSIQVNVDVPQEKFQIPRGFKVKDWRGR
;
A
#
# COMPACT_ATOMS: atom_id res chain seq x y z
N MET A 1 15.83 -14.44 -70.75
CA MET A 1 15.71 -13.16 -70.05
C MET A 1 14.75 -13.37 -68.95
N LYS A 2 15.24 -13.54 -67.73
CA LYS A 2 14.50 -13.73 -66.42
C LYS A 2 15.37 -12.95 -65.47
N THR A 3 14.97 -11.96 -64.90
CA THR A 3 14.38 -11.48 -63.88
C THR A 3 14.90 -11.13 -62.58
N THR A 4 14.93 -10.17 -61.98
CA THR A 4 15.38 -9.84 -60.68
C THR A 4 14.35 -8.89 -60.05
N ILE A 5 13.46 -9.43 -59.25
CA ILE A 5 12.63 -8.67 -58.29
C ILE A 5 12.44 -9.55 -57.08
N THR A 6 13.29 -9.44 -56.11
CA THR A 6 13.00 -9.88 -54.75
C THR A 6 14.11 -9.38 -53.80
N LEU A 7 14.01 -8.21 -53.27
CA LEU A 7 14.76 -7.78 -52.08
C LEU A 7 14.38 -6.35 -51.69
N ILE A 8 13.11 -6.10 -51.31
CA ILE A 8 12.72 -4.88 -50.58
C ILE A 8 11.47 -5.20 -49.76
N THR A 9 11.55 -6.14 -48.83
CA THR A 9 10.44 -6.35 -47.89
C THR A 9 10.91 -6.86 -46.51
N ALA A 10 12.11 -6.53 -46.12
CA ALA A 10 12.65 -7.00 -44.83
C ALA A 10 13.26 -5.90 -43.96
N MET A 11 12.85 -4.63 -44.10
CA MET A 11 13.46 -3.54 -43.35
C MET A 11 12.45 -2.56 -42.71
N LEU A 12 11.21 -3.01 -42.46
CA LEU A 12 10.20 -2.15 -41.85
C LEU A 12 9.56 -2.74 -40.59
N LEU A 13 10.22 -3.65 -39.90
CA LEU A 13 9.67 -4.32 -38.71
C LEU A 13 10.55 -4.18 -37.45
N LEU A 14 11.40 -3.16 -37.37
CA LEU A 14 12.31 -2.96 -36.23
C LEU A 14 12.23 -1.57 -35.57
N LEU A 15 11.13 -0.84 -35.75
CA LEU A 15 11.01 0.52 -35.19
C LEU A 15 9.90 0.71 -34.15
N THR A 16 9.28 -0.37 -33.61
CA THR A 16 8.20 -0.24 -32.61
C THR A 16 8.55 -0.76 -31.21
N THR A 17 9.79 -1.14 -30.96
CA THR A 17 10.19 -1.64 -29.63
C THR A 17 11.00 -0.63 -28.79
N GLY A 18 11.20 0.59 -29.29
CA GLY A 18 12.04 1.59 -28.61
C GLY A 18 11.32 2.49 -27.60
N GLU A 19 10.02 2.66 -27.67
CA GLU A 19 9.31 3.60 -26.79
C GLU A 19 8.96 3.02 -25.43
N ASP A 20 8.72 1.72 -25.33
CA ASP A 20 8.45 1.08 -24.03
C ASP A 20 9.72 0.88 -23.18
N ALA A 21 10.88 0.77 -23.81
CA ALA A 21 12.16 0.68 -23.12
C ALA A 21 12.65 2.03 -22.54
N LEU A 22 12.23 3.15 -23.12
CA LEU A 22 12.57 4.49 -22.62
C LEU A 22 11.68 4.91 -21.42
N ARG A 23 10.53 4.30 -21.22
CA ARG A 23 9.68 4.54 -20.03
C ARG A 23 10.16 3.83 -18.76
N ALA A 24 11.12 2.93 -18.89
CA ALA A 24 11.85 2.35 -17.74
C ALA A 24 12.94 3.28 -17.19
N GLN A 25 12.88 4.57 -17.47
CA GLN A 25 13.72 5.55 -16.81
C GLN A 25 13.31 5.54 -15.33
N THR A 26 14.19 4.98 -14.52
CA THR A 26 14.08 4.76 -13.09
C THR A 26 13.63 6.04 -12.40
N ASP A 27 12.32 6.18 -12.17
CA ASP A 27 11.78 7.18 -11.26
C ASP A 27 12.36 6.87 -9.88
N VAL A 28 13.46 7.52 -9.56
CA VAL A 28 14.09 7.37 -8.24
C VAL A 28 13.15 7.95 -7.20
N PRO A 29 12.71 7.16 -6.23
CA PRO A 29 11.82 7.68 -5.22
C PRO A 29 12.47 8.85 -4.46
N PRO A 30 11.74 9.94 -4.20
CA PRO A 30 12.24 11.09 -3.46
C PRO A 30 12.83 10.69 -2.11
N ALA A 31 13.76 11.48 -1.59
CA ALA A 31 14.28 11.29 -0.24
C ALA A 31 13.12 11.35 0.77
N GLY A 32 13.01 10.34 1.64
CA GLY A 32 11.91 10.24 2.61
C GLY A 32 10.60 9.66 2.06
N ALA A 33 10.54 9.30 0.77
CA ALA A 33 9.38 8.64 0.19
C ALA A 33 8.97 7.40 1.01
N ARG A 34 7.67 7.25 1.24
CA ARG A 34 7.13 6.15 2.04
C ARG A 34 7.26 4.81 1.32
N TYR A 35 7.08 4.81 0.00
CA TYR A 35 7.15 3.63 -0.84
C TYR A 35 8.23 3.75 -1.90
N GLY A 36 8.78 2.61 -2.32
CA GLY A 36 9.75 2.51 -3.41
C GLY A 36 9.11 2.51 -4.81
N VAL A 37 7.79 2.58 -4.90
CA VAL A 37 7.02 2.61 -6.13
C VAL A 37 6.24 3.91 -6.23
N LYS A 38 6.13 4.48 -7.44
CA LYS A 38 5.46 5.77 -7.66
C LYS A 38 3.97 5.67 -7.41
N SER A 39 3.35 4.60 -7.90
CA SER A 39 1.93 4.35 -7.73
C SER A 39 1.66 2.86 -7.58
N ALA A 40 0.54 2.51 -6.94
CA ALA A 40 0.11 1.13 -6.84
C ALA A 40 -1.40 1.01 -6.58
N ILE A 41 -1.96 -0.12 -7.03
CA ILE A 41 -3.27 -0.61 -6.61
C ILE A 41 -3.05 -1.96 -5.95
N ILE A 42 -3.43 -2.09 -4.68
CA ILE A 42 -3.16 -3.25 -3.83
C ILE A 42 -4.48 -3.78 -3.30
N LYS A 43 -4.78 -5.05 -3.57
CA LYS A 43 -5.93 -5.73 -2.98
C LYS A 43 -5.46 -6.66 -1.87
N LYS A 44 -6.05 -6.53 -0.70
CA LYS A 44 -5.74 -7.32 0.50
C LYS A 44 -6.98 -8.00 1.03
N SER A 45 -6.79 -9.09 1.74
CA SER A 45 -7.80 -9.67 2.63
C SER A 45 -7.29 -9.65 4.06
N PHE A 46 -8.17 -9.37 4.98
CA PHE A 46 -7.95 -9.51 6.41
C PHE A 46 -8.81 -10.65 6.92
N TYR A 47 -8.23 -11.50 7.75
CA TYR A 47 -8.88 -12.63 8.41
C TYR A 47 -8.65 -12.52 9.90
N GLY A 48 -9.70 -12.63 10.69
CA GLY A 48 -9.57 -12.57 12.15
C GLY A 48 -10.89 -12.73 12.88
N PRO A 49 -10.87 -12.72 14.21
CA PRO A 49 -12.07 -12.91 15.04
C PRO A 49 -13.17 -11.86 14.80
N GLY A 50 -12.80 -10.70 14.28
CA GLY A 50 -13.74 -9.62 13.93
C GLY A 50 -14.47 -9.81 12.60
N GLY A 51 -14.19 -10.90 11.89
CA GLY A 51 -14.72 -11.20 10.55
C GLY A 51 -13.75 -10.83 9.43
N ASP A 52 -14.04 -11.36 8.25
CA ASP A 52 -13.21 -11.15 7.07
C ASP A 52 -13.49 -9.78 6.45
N ARG A 53 -12.43 -9.12 5.96
CA ARG A 53 -12.51 -7.83 5.28
C ARG A 53 -11.73 -7.86 3.98
N GLU A 54 -12.23 -7.13 3.00
CA GLU A 54 -11.53 -6.83 1.77
C GLU A 54 -11.06 -5.36 1.80
N ILE A 55 -9.78 -5.16 1.54
CA ILE A 55 -9.14 -3.86 1.56
C ILE A 55 -8.53 -3.60 0.20
N THR A 56 -8.82 -2.44 -0.38
CA THR A 56 -8.12 -1.96 -1.58
C THR A 56 -7.40 -0.68 -1.26
N ILE A 57 -6.07 -0.67 -1.46
CA ILE A 57 -5.22 0.50 -1.23
C ILE A 57 -4.78 1.06 -2.59
N TYR A 58 -4.94 2.36 -2.73
CA TYR A 58 -4.49 3.16 -3.85
C TYR A 58 -3.36 4.06 -3.37
N ILE A 59 -2.19 3.91 -3.97
CA ILE A 59 -0.99 4.70 -3.66
C ILE A 59 -0.68 5.57 -4.86
N ASP A 60 -0.39 6.84 -4.61
CA ASP A 60 0.07 7.77 -5.63
C ASP A 60 1.19 8.65 -5.07
N ASP A 61 2.07 9.12 -5.97
CA ASP A 61 3.22 9.96 -5.67
C ASP A 61 4.07 9.41 -4.51
N TYR A 62 4.49 8.14 -4.62
CA TYR A 62 5.32 7.43 -3.64
C TYR A 62 4.75 7.38 -2.22
N GLY A 63 3.42 7.47 -2.10
CA GLY A 63 2.69 7.50 -0.83
C GLY A 63 2.43 8.88 -0.27
N ALA A 64 2.69 9.96 -1.03
CA ALA A 64 2.25 11.30 -0.67
C ALA A 64 0.72 11.41 -0.66
N ARG A 65 0.04 10.59 -1.47
CA ARG A 65 -1.41 10.38 -1.43
C ARG A 65 -1.70 8.90 -1.31
N GLU A 66 -2.58 8.56 -0.39
CA GLU A 66 -3.03 7.18 -0.16
C GLU A 66 -4.54 7.18 0.05
N ALA A 67 -5.24 6.23 -0.58
CA ALA A 67 -6.65 5.98 -0.31
C ALA A 67 -6.83 4.49 -0.01
N GLU A 68 -7.62 4.18 1.02
CA GLU A 68 -7.88 2.83 1.50
C GLU A 68 -9.39 2.61 1.56
N GLU A 69 -9.89 1.74 0.71
CA GLU A 69 -11.27 1.23 0.76
C GLU A 69 -11.29 -0.04 1.61
N ASP A 70 -12.09 -0.03 2.67
CA ASP A 70 -12.31 -1.19 3.54
C ASP A 70 -13.77 -1.62 3.43
N ARG A 71 -13.99 -2.92 3.17
CA ARG A 71 -15.31 -3.53 3.07
C ARG A 71 -15.40 -4.74 4.00
N MET A 72 -16.36 -4.67 4.91
CA MET A 72 -16.71 -5.75 5.81
C MET A 72 -18.24 -5.98 5.76
N GLY A 73 -18.66 -7.02 5.04
CA GLY A 73 -20.08 -7.28 4.81
C GLY A 73 -20.79 -6.10 4.13
N LYS A 74 -21.73 -5.45 4.82
CA LYS A 74 -22.45 -4.27 4.34
C LYS A 74 -21.76 -2.95 4.68
N HIS A 75 -20.78 -2.98 5.58
CA HIS A 75 -20.03 -1.79 5.96
C HIS A 75 -18.96 -1.50 4.93
N GLN A 76 -18.92 -0.27 4.48
CA GLN A 76 -17.89 0.21 3.57
C GLN A 76 -17.38 1.55 4.09
N SER A 77 -16.07 1.70 4.13
CA SER A 77 -15.39 2.96 4.44
C SER A 77 -14.32 3.28 3.42
N LEU A 78 -13.99 4.56 3.32
CA LEU A 78 -12.86 5.06 2.54
C LEU A 78 -12.04 5.99 3.43
N ARG A 79 -10.75 5.71 3.54
CA ARG A 79 -9.78 6.56 4.23
C ARG A 79 -8.86 7.18 3.20
N ILE A 80 -8.77 8.51 3.18
CA ILE A 80 -7.88 9.24 2.27
C ILE A 80 -6.84 9.97 3.11
N ARG A 81 -5.58 9.80 2.80
CA ARG A 81 -4.45 10.49 3.43
C ARG A 81 -3.70 11.33 2.42
N ASN A 82 -3.39 12.55 2.80
CA ASN A 82 -2.59 13.47 2.00
C ASN A 82 -1.45 14.02 2.85
N GLU A 83 -0.22 13.63 2.50
CA GLU A 83 0.98 14.06 3.22
C GLU A 83 1.25 15.56 3.06
N LYS A 84 0.97 16.12 1.89
CA LYS A 84 1.17 17.54 1.61
C LYS A 84 0.28 18.42 2.47
N ASP A 85 -0.99 18.05 2.57
CA ASP A 85 -1.99 18.85 3.31
C ASP A 85 -2.05 18.44 4.79
N LYS A 86 -1.32 17.39 5.19
CA LYS A 86 -1.36 16.80 6.54
C LYS A 86 -2.77 16.44 6.97
N THR A 87 -3.56 15.87 6.06
CA THR A 87 -4.97 15.54 6.30
C THR A 87 -5.23 14.05 6.21
N GLU A 88 -6.12 13.57 7.06
CA GLU A 88 -6.80 12.29 6.93
C GLU A 88 -8.30 12.53 6.84
N VAL A 89 -8.92 11.93 5.83
CA VAL A 89 -10.37 11.93 5.64
C VAL A 89 -10.87 10.52 5.81
N VAL A 90 -11.87 10.33 6.66
CA VAL A 90 -12.56 9.04 6.84
C VAL A 90 -14.00 9.20 6.41
N VAL A 91 -14.40 8.44 5.41
CA VAL A 91 -15.76 8.39 4.86
C VAL A 91 -16.42 7.10 5.35
N ASP A 92 -17.58 7.22 5.97
CA ASP A 92 -18.47 6.11 6.26
C ASP A 92 -19.63 6.15 5.28
N PHE A 93 -19.72 5.15 4.39
CA PHE A 93 -20.76 5.08 3.38
C PHE A 93 -22.11 4.66 3.97
N SER A 94 -22.13 3.90 5.06
CA SER A 94 -23.35 3.45 5.72
C SER A 94 -24.06 4.63 6.41
N GLU A 95 -23.30 5.45 7.12
CA GLU A 95 -23.79 6.62 7.84
C GLU A 95 -23.83 7.89 6.97
N ARG A 96 -23.27 7.83 5.77
CA ARG A 96 -23.08 8.97 4.86
C ARG A 96 -22.39 10.15 5.55
N THR A 97 -21.35 9.87 6.32
CA THR A 97 -20.56 10.86 7.05
C THR A 97 -19.12 10.92 6.57
N VAL A 98 -18.53 12.10 6.69
CA VAL A 98 -17.13 12.37 6.42
C VAL A 98 -16.52 13.03 7.64
N ASN A 99 -15.45 12.47 8.17
CA ASN A 99 -14.65 13.06 9.23
C ASN A 99 -13.31 13.49 8.65
N ILE A 100 -12.94 14.75 8.83
CA ILE A 100 -11.65 15.30 8.39
C ILE A 100 -10.83 15.62 9.63
N GLY A 101 -9.63 15.07 9.69
CA GLY A 101 -8.69 15.26 10.79
C GLY A 101 -7.30 15.63 10.30
N GLY A 102 -6.43 15.99 11.24
CA GLY A 102 -5.01 16.10 10.99
C GLY A 102 -4.36 14.72 10.89
N TRP A 103 -3.39 14.57 9.99
CA TRP A 103 -2.60 13.36 9.86
C TRP A 103 -1.11 13.65 10.01
N GLU A 104 -0.44 12.80 10.77
CA GLU A 104 1.00 12.86 10.97
C GLU A 104 1.64 11.55 10.53
N SER A 105 2.39 11.59 9.45
CA SER A 105 3.16 10.43 8.95
C SER A 105 4.15 9.87 9.98
N LYS A 106 4.64 10.72 10.88
CA LYS A 106 5.57 10.33 11.96
C LYS A 106 5.02 9.26 12.91
N ARG A 107 3.69 9.08 12.95
CA ARG A 107 3.03 8.02 13.74
C ARG A 107 3.02 6.66 13.03
N GLN A 108 3.38 6.63 11.76
CA GLN A 108 3.42 5.40 10.98
C GLN A 108 4.86 4.95 10.73
N ILE A 109 5.09 3.65 10.78
CA ILE A 109 6.40 3.07 10.49
C ILE A 109 6.70 3.27 9.00
N ASN A 110 7.79 3.96 8.70
CA ASN A 110 8.31 4.03 7.34
C ASN A 110 9.33 2.90 7.15
N TYR A 111 8.85 1.75 6.75
CA TYR A 111 9.67 0.55 6.58
C TYR A 111 10.82 0.69 5.57
N ARG A 112 10.72 1.64 4.65
CA ARG A 112 11.76 1.87 3.64
C ARG A 112 12.99 2.55 4.21
N HIS A 113 12.80 3.38 5.23
CA HIS A 113 13.86 4.21 5.81
C HIS A 113 14.14 3.87 7.29
N LEU A 114 13.86 2.63 7.70
CA LEU A 114 14.17 2.18 9.06
C LEU A 114 15.67 2.23 9.32
N LYS A 115 16.07 3.05 10.28
CA LYS A 115 17.40 3.09 10.86
C LYS A 115 17.44 2.25 12.13
N LEU A 116 18.63 1.89 12.60
CA LEU A 116 18.81 1.05 13.78
C LEU A 116 18.02 1.57 15.01
N GLY A 117 18.11 2.85 15.32
CA GLY A 117 17.38 3.45 16.44
C GLY A 117 15.85 3.51 16.24
N GLU A 118 15.37 3.42 15.01
CA GLU A 118 13.93 3.33 14.73
C GLU A 118 13.41 1.90 14.90
N LEU A 119 14.21 0.89 14.58
CA LEU A 119 13.89 -0.50 14.89
C LEU A 119 13.64 -0.66 16.40
N GLU A 120 14.55 -0.18 17.23
CA GLU A 120 14.40 -0.19 18.70
C GLU A 120 13.16 0.58 19.14
N ARG A 121 12.98 1.80 18.63
CA ARG A 121 11.83 2.66 18.98
C ARG A 121 10.49 2.00 18.69
N TYR A 122 10.39 1.24 17.61
CA TYR A 122 9.17 0.53 17.24
C TYR A 122 9.11 -0.90 17.77
N GLY A 123 10.11 -1.35 18.52
CA GLY A 123 10.22 -2.73 19.00
C GLY A 123 10.29 -3.76 17.89
N LEU A 124 10.87 -3.37 16.74
CA LEU A 124 11.02 -4.23 15.57
C LEU A 124 12.36 -4.97 15.62
N THR A 125 12.33 -6.24 15.27
CA THR A 125 13.51 -7.07 15.04
C THR A 125 13.50 -7.56 13.61
N GLU A 126 14.60 -7.41 12.89
CA GLU A 126 14.76 -7.96 11.54
C GLU A 126 14.89 -9.50 11.63
N ALA A 127 14.10 -10.22 10.86
CA ALA A 127 13.98 -11.68 10.90
C ALA A 127 14.25 -12.34 9.53
N GLY A 128 15.09 -11.70 8.71
CA GLY A 128 15.52 -12.20 7.41
C GLY A 128 14.62 -11.78 6.26
N THR A 129 14.53 -12.64 5.25
CA THR A 129 13.79 -12.37 4.02
C THR A 129 12.84 -13.51 3.65
N LYS A 130 11.78 -13.19 2.90
CA LYS A 130 10.84 -14.16 2.34
C LYS A 130 10.31 -13.69 0.99
N VAL A 131 10.11 -14.60 0.05
CA VAL A 131 9.48 -14.27 -1.22
C VAL A 131 7.96 -14.41 -1.11
N LEU A 132 7.22 -13.34 -1.43
CA LEU A 132 5.76 -13.31 -1.52
C LEU A 132 5.35 -12.64 -2.83
N LEU A 133 4.43 -13.23 -3.58
CA LEU A 133 3.99 -12.71 -4.89
C LEU A 133 5.16 -12.38 -5.85
N GLY A 134 6.22 -13.22 -5.83
CA GLY A 134 7.42 -13.01 -6.64
C GLY A 134 8.32 -11.85 -6.18
N LYS A 135 8.06 -11.26 -5.01
CA LYS A 135 8.78 -10.11 -4.46
C LYS A 135 9.57 -10.52 -3.21
N THR A 136 10.85 -10.16 -3.14
CA THR A 136 11.68 -10.40 -1.96
C THR A 136 11.33 -9.40 -0.87
N CYS A 137 10.66 -9.86 0.17
CA CYS A 137 10.26 -9.06 1.34
C CYS A 137 11.32 -9.15 2.43
N ARG A 138 11.58 -8.05 3.10
CA ARG A 138 12.23 -8.05 4.43
C ARG A 138 11.19 -8.44 5.46
N VAL A 139 11.60 -9.27 6.42
CA VAL A 139 10.71 -9.74 7.49
C VAL A 139 11.07 -9.03 8.78
N TYR A 140 10.07 -8.46 9.44
CA TYR A 140 10.20 -7.83 10.75
C TYR A 140 9.27 -8.50 11.74
N LYS A 141 9.75 -8.70 12.95
CA LYS A 141 8.93 -9.14 14.09
C LYS A 141 8.81 -8.02 15.10
N GLN A 142 7.64 -7.88 15.67
CA GLN A 142 7.33 -6.91 16.70
C GLN A 142 6.58 -7.60 17.81
N ASN A 143 7.08 -7.47 19.06
CA ASN A 143 6.32 -7.84 20.25
C ASN A 143 5.72 -6.56 20.82
N THR A 144 4.41 -6.54 21.01
CA THR A 144 3.71 -5.35 21.50
C THR A 144 2.48 -5.75 22.31
N TRP A 145 1.97 -4.80 23.08
CA TRP A 145 0.72 -4.98 23.81
C TRP A 145 -0.46 -4.50 22.98
N LEU A 146 -1.44 -5.38 22.78
CA LEU A 146 -2.73 -5.02 22.17
C LEU A 146 -3.79 -5.16 23.28
N LYS A 147 -4.28 -4.02 23.78
CA LYS A 147 -5.09 -3.96 25.01
C LYS A 147 -4.32 -4.58 26.19
N SER A 148 -4.78 -5.72 26.71
CA SER A 148 -4.17 -6.46 27.82
C SER A 148 -3.40 -7.72 27.38
N TYR A 149 -3.28 -7.95 26.07
CA TYR A 149 -2.63 -9.16 25.54
C TYR A 149 -1.28 -8.84 24.95
N MET A 150 -0.27 -9.67 25.25
CA MET A 150 0.98 -9.66 24.50
C MET A 150 0.74 -10.29 23.14
N VAL A 151 1.17 -9.62 22.09
CA VAL A 151 1.03 -10.09 20.71
C VAL A 151 2.36 -10.05 19.99
N THR A 152 2.60 -11.06 19.16
CA THR A 152 3.70 -11.08 18.20
C THR A 152 3.14 -10.78 16.83
N VAL A 153 3.62 -9.69 16.20
CA VAL A 153 3.28 -9.32 14.83
C VAL A 153 4.47 -9.59 13.93
N THR A 154 4.24 -10.29 12.82
CA THR A 154 5.25 -10.51 11.79
C THR A 154 4.84 -9.76 10.53
N HIS A 155 5.68 -8.85 10.07
CA HIS A 155 5.46 -8.03 8.86
C HIS A 155 6.36 -8.51 7.74
N TYR A 156 5.82 -8.59 6.53
CA TYR A 156 6.55 -8.95 5.31
C TYR A 156 6.51 -7.76 4.36
N VAL A 157 7.62 -7.05 4.26
CA VAL A 157 7.67 -5.73 3.63
C VAL A 157 8.51 -5.75 2.36
N TRP A 158 7.91 -5.29 1.27
CA TRP A 158 8.57 -5.04 0.00
C TRP A 158 8.42 -3.56 -0.39
N GLU A 159 9.52 -2.86 -0.67
CA GLU A 159 9.53 -1.44 -1.07
C GLU A 159 8.73 -0.52 -0.13
N GLY A 160 8.72 -0.80 1.16
CA GLY A 160 7.94 -0.08 2.17
C GLY A 160 6.47 -0.55 2.28
N ILE A 161 5.99 -1.36 1.35
CA ILE A 161 4.63 -1.91 1.34
C ILE A 161 4.60 -3.19 2.15
N ASN A 162 3.73 -3.25 3.14
CA ASN A 162 3.49 -4.48 3.90
C ASN A 162 2.60 -5.43 3.09
N LEU A 163 3.20 -6.50 2.54
CA LEU A 163 2.49 -7.49 1.72
C LEU A 163 1.74 -8.52 2.56
N LYS A 164 2.16 -8.73 3.81
CA LYS A 164 1.51 -9.63 4.74
C LYS A 164 1.82 -9.23 6.17
N SER A 165 0.84 -9.34 7.04
CA SER A 165 1.02 -9.33 8.50
C SER A 165 0.37 -10.56 9.10
N ASP A 166 1.10 -11.26 9.95
CA ASP A 166 0.56 -12.30 10.82
C ASP A 166 0.63 -11.79 12.26
N LEU A 167 -0.49 -11.73 12.96
CA LEU A 167 -0.59 -11.36 14.35
C LEU A 167 -1.03 -12.57 15.17
N LYS A 168 -0.28 -12.89 16.23
CA LYS A 168 -0.55 -13.99 17.14
C LYS A 168 -0.68 -13.46 18.57
N TYR A 169 -1.70 -13.93 19.25
CA TYR A 169 -1.89 -13.68 20.68
C TYR A 169 -1.14 -14.75 21.46
N ASP A 170 -0.12 -14.35 22.22
CA ASP A 170 0.77 -15.31 22.89
C ASP A 170 0.03 -16.11 23.98
N GLU A 171 -0.97 -15.50 24.63
CA GLU A 171 -1.71 -16.08 25.76
C GLU A 171 -3.04 -16.74 25.34
N VAL A 172 -3.44 -16.64 24.05
CA VAL A 172 -4.71 -17.16 23.55
C VAL A 172 -4.46 -18.03 22.31
N PRO A 173 -4.12 -19.31 22.49
CA PRO A 173 -3.87 -20.21 21.38
C PRO A 173 -5.05 -20.26 20.39
N GLY A 174 -4.73 -20.19 19.10
CA GLY A 174 -5.73 -20.19 18.02
C GLY A 174 -6.34 -18.82 17.69
N TRP A 175 -6.02 -17.78 18.47
CA TRP A 175 -6.38 -16.42 18.10
C TRP A 175 -5.27 -15.83 17.24
N GLU A 176 -5.53 -15.78 15.94
CA GLU A 176 -4.61 -15.24 14.95
C GLU A 176 -5.37 -14.27 14.05
N GLU A 177 -4.72 -13.19 13.72
CA GLU A 177 -5.19 -12.28 12.67
C GLU A 177 -4.18 -12.30 11.54
N ARG A 178 -4.67 -12.21 10.33
CA ARG A 178 -3.82 -12.15 9.12
C ARG A 178 -4.33 -11.09 8.17
N GLU A 179 -3.42 -10.26 7.72
CA GLU A 179 -3.62 -9.40 6.57
C GLU A 179 -2.69 -9.86 5.45
N GLU A 180 -3.21 -10.06 4.25
CA GLU A 180 -2.44 -10.62 3.14
C GLU A 180 -2.83 -9.96 1.81
N VAL A 181 -1.83 -9.51 1.06
CA VAL A 181 -2.02 -9.00 -0.30
C VAL A 181 -2.36 -10.15 -1.25
N LYS A 182 -3.47 -10.02 -1.96
CA LYS A 182 -3.94 -10.96 -2.99
C LYS A 182 -3.44 -10.57 -4.37
N SER A 183 -3.35 -9.27 -4.63
CA SER A 183 -2.77 -8.76 -5.87
C SER A 183 -2.18 -7.37 -5.66
N ILE A 184 -1.13 -7.06 -6.43
CA ILE A 184 -0.49 -5.76 -6.46
C ILE A 184 -0.13 -5.39 -7.90
N GLN A 185 -0.59 -4.22 -8.32
CA GLN A 185 -0.19 -3.58 -9.57
C GLN A 185 0.64 -2.35 -9.21
N VAL A 186 1.80 -2.17 -9.81
CA VAL A 186 2.73 -1.08 -9.49
C VAL A 186 3.00 -0.23 -10.73
N ASN A 187 3.26 1.06 -10.50
CA ASN A 187 3.52 2.05 -11.54
C ASN A 187 2.40 2.10 -12.59
N VAL A 188 1.16 2.03 -12.10
CA VAL A 188 -0.08 2.11 -12.89
C VAL A 188 -0.79 3.42 -12.63
N ASP A 189 -1.66 3.82 -13.57
CA ASP A 189 -2.53 4.97 -13.38
C ASP A 189 -3.55 4.64 -12.27
N VAL A 190 -3.58 5.50 -11.26
CA VAL A 190 -4.53 5.39 -10.14
C VAL A 190 -5.71 6.32 -10.37
N PRO A 191 -6.95 5.82 -10.28
CA PRO A 191 -8.14 6.65 -10.49
C PRO A 191 -8.19 7.82 -9.49
N GLN A 192 -8.20 9.05 -9.99
CA GLN A 192 -8.09 10.25 -9.15
C GLN A 192 -9.31 10.50 -8.27
N GLU A 193 -10.46 9.97 -8.64
CA GLU A 193 -11.70 10.01 -7.82
C GLU A 193 -11.55 9.27 -6.49
N LYS A 194 -10.58 8.34 -6.37
CA LYS A 194 -10.29 7.64 -5.11
C LYS A 194 -9.73 8.55 -4.03
N PHE A 195 -9.16 9.67 -4.41
CA PHE A 195 -8.61 10.68 -3.51
C PHE A 195 -9.57 11.85 -3.26
N GLN A 196 -10.86 11.71 -3.61
CA GLN A 196 -11.86 12.77 -3.50
C GLN A 196 -12.91 12.43 -2.46
N ILE A 197 -13.40 13.46 -1.77
CA ILE A 197 -14.52 13.34 -0.84
C ILE A 197 -15.81 13.17 -1.65
N PRO A 198 -16.61 12.11 -1.42
CA PRO A 198 -17.87 11.93 -2.12
C PRO A 198 -18.84 13.08 -1.83
N ARG A 199 -19.62 13.48 -2.84
CA ARG A 199 -20.63 14.53 -2.69
C ARG A 199 -21.85 14.04 -1.91
N GLY A 200 -22.53 14.95 -1.21
CA GLY A 200 -23.79 14.68 -0.51
C GLY A 200 -23.64 13.95 0.82
N PHE A 201 -22.44 13.95 1.40
CA PHE A 201 -22.16 13.41 2.73
C PHE A 201 -22.14 14.53 3.77
N LYS A 202 -22.49 14.21 5.03
CA LYS A 202 -22.38 15.14 6.16
C LYS A 202 -20.94 15.24 6.60
N VAL A 203 -20.32 16.41 6.44
CA VAL A 203 -18.91 16.63 6.76
C VAL A 203 -18.76 17.16 8.19
N LYS A 204 -17.82 16.57 8.94
CA LYS A 204 -17.31 17.03 10.23
C LYS A 204 -15.82 17.28 10.11
N ASP A 205 -15.39 18.52 10.29
CA ASP A 205 -13.99 18.93 10.23
C ASP A 205 -13.46 19.16 11.64
N TRP A 206 -12.43 18.42 12.01
CA TRP A 206 -11.80 18.44 13.33
C TRP A 206 -10.42 19.11 13.31
N ARG A 207 -9.99 19.63 12.17
CA ARG A 207 -8.71 20.34 12.06
C ARG A 207 -8.78 21.66 12.81
N GLY A 208 -7.77 21.89 13.65
CA GLY A 208 -7.68 23.15 14.42
C GLY A 208 -8.52 23.22 15.68
N ARG A 209 -8.96 22.08 16.20
CA ARG A 209 -9.56 21.97 17.54
C ARG A 209 -8.54 21.46 18.56
#